data_9c556c19e32303174182307b68f0ad29
#
_entry.id   9c556c19e32303174182307b68f0ad29
#
_cell.length_a   1.000
_cell.length_b   1.000
_cell.length_c   1.000
_cell.angle_alpha   90.00
_cell.angle_beta   90.00
_cell.angle_gamma   90.00
#
_symmetry.space_group_name_H-M   'P 1'
#
loop_
_entity.id
_entity.type
_entity.pdbx_description
1 polymer ?
#
loop_
_entity_poly.entity_id
_entity_poly.type
_entity_poly.pdbx_seq_one_letter_code
_entity_poly.pdbx_strand_id
1 'polypeptide(L)'
;MVVDTILFGDCRETLKEFDGKVRTCVTSPPYYGLRDYGTATWIGGDPNCDHKRKGKQGSNCITGHKNHDTMGGVGDYIYKSVCPKCGAVRQDSQIGLEETPEEYIDNLVSVFRSVRDSLTDD
;
A
#
# COMPACT_ATOMS: atom_id res chain seq x y z
N MET A 1 7.48 -14.08 29.59
CA MET A 1 6.26 -14.59 28.95
C MET A 1 5.88 -13.60 27.85
N VAL A 2 5.79 -14.06 26.63
CA VAL A 2 5.40 -13.20 25.52
C VAL A 2 3.89 -12.97 25.66
N VAL A 3 3.51 -11.73 25.86
CA VAL A 3 2.12 -11.31 25.81
C VAL A 3 1.81 -10.98 24.35
N ASP A 4 0.61 -11.26 23.91
CA ASP A 4 0.15 -10.87 22.57
C ASP A 4 0.38 -9.38 22.37
N THR A 5 1.16 -9.04 21.36
CA THR A 5 1.60 -7.67 21.10
C THR A 5 1.31 -7.30 19.65
N ILE A 6 0.79 -6.12 19.44
CA ILE A 6 0.60 -5.53 18.11
C ILE A 6 1.61 -4.39 17.95
N LEU A 7 2.44 -4.49 16.93
CA LEU A 7 3.35 -3.42 16.53
C LEU A 7 2.71 -2.60 15.41
N PHE A 8 2.60 -1.30 15.61
CA PHE A 8 2.03 -0.37 14.65
C PHE A 8 3.14 0.33 13.86
N GLY A 9 2.97 0.43 12.57
CA GLY A 9 3.88 1.15 11.68
C GLY A 9 4.25 0.34 10.45
N ASP A 10 5.23 0.85 9.71
CA ASP A 10 5.81 0.14 8.58
C ASP A 10 6.58 -1.08 9.09
N CYS A 11 6.22 -2.26 8.61
CA CYS A 11 6.84 -3.52 9.06
C CYS A 11 8.35 -3.57 8.79
N ARG A 12 8.84 -2.83 7.79
CA ARG A 12 10.28 -2.72 7.51
C ARG A 12 11.06 -2.03 8.62
N GLU A 13 10.41 -1.15 9.38
CA GLU A 13 11.00 -0.46 10.53
C GLU A 13 10.68 -1.19 11.84
N THR A 14 9.42 -1.54 12.05
CA THR A 14 8.99 -2.20 13.30
C THR A 14 9.67 -3.56 13.52
N LEU A 15 9.95 -4.31 12.45
CA LEU A 15 10.69 -5.58 12.56
C LEU A 15 12.17 -5.39 12.90
N LYS A 16 12.78 -4.26 12.53
CA LYS A 16 14.17 -3.94 12.94
C LYS A 16 14.28 -3.61 14.43
N GLU A 17 13.24 -2.98 14.97
CA GLU A 17 13.18 -2.62 16.39
C GLU A 17 12.75 -3.80 17.28
N PHE A 18 12.20 -4.84 16.67
CA PHE A 18 11.78 -6.04 17.39
C PHE A 18 12.99 -6.88 17.80
N ASP A 19 13.26 -6.94 19.09
CA ASP A 19 14.39 -7.64 19.69
C ASP A 19 14.08 -9.11 20.05
N GLY A 20 12.83 -9.53 19.87
CA GLY A 20 12.39 -10.90 20.13
C GLY A 20 12.73 -11.88 19.01
N LYS A 21 12.54 -13.14 19.30
CA LYS A 21 12.63 -14.23 18.32
C LYS A 21 11.31 -14.98 18.24
N VAL A 22 10.90 -15.33 17.05
CA VAL A 22 9.69 -16.09 16.77
C VAL A 22 10.03 -17.38 16.01
N ARG A 23 9.23 -18.41 16.20
CA ARG A 23 9.46 -19.70 15.53
C ARG A 23 8.82 -19.78 14.13
N THR A 24 7.85 -18.97 13.88
CA THR A 24 7.12 -19.00 12.60
C THR A 24 6.57 -17.65 12.25
N CYS A 25 6.37 -17.43 10.99
CA CYS A 25 5.68 -16.28 10.45
C CYS A 25 4.54 -16.74 9.53
N VAL A 26 3.35 -16.21 9.74
CA VAL A 26 2.20 -16.42 8.85
C VAL A 26 1.79 -15.06 8.32
N THR A 27 1.81 -14.90 7.01
CA THR A 27 1.51 -13.61 6.38
C THR A 27 0.87 -13.76 5.02
N SER A 28 0.14 -12.72 4.62
CA SER A 28 -0.41 -12.56 3.29
C SER A 28 -0.01 -11.16 2.80
N PRO A 29 1.15 -11.03 2.13
CA PRO A 29 1.62 -9.74 1.67
C PRO A 29 0.71 -9.16 0.59
N PRO A 30 0.64 -7.83 0.45
CA PRO A 30 -0.13 -7.20 -0.62
C PRO A 30 0.37 -7.65 -1.99
N TYR A 31 -0.54 -7.91 -2.92
CA TYR A 31 -0.19 -8.22 -4.30
C TYR A 31 0.08 -6.93 -5.08
N TYR A 32 0.96 -7.04 -6.09
CA TYR A 32 1.31 -5.91 -6.93
C TYR A 32 0.08 -5.39 -7.69
N GLY A 33 -0.17 -4.08 -7.56
CA GLY A 33 -1.23 -3.38 -8.28
C GLY A 33 -2.66 -3.77 -7.92
N LEU A 34 -2.87 -4.55 -6.86
CA LEU A 34 -4.19 -5.10 -6.55
C LEU A 34 -5.04 -4.15 -5.71
N ARG A 35 -4.51 -3.57 -4.64
CA ARG A 35 -5.27 -2.75 -3.68
C ARG A 35 -4.53 -1.48 -3.27
N ASP A 36 -5.29 -0.39 -3.25
CA ASP A 36 -4.88 0.86 -2.61
C ASP A 36 -5.69 1.02 -1.31
N TYR A 37 -5.01 0.97 -0.17
CA TYR A 37 -5.63 1.10 1.14
C TYR A 37 -5.82 2.55 1.58
N GLY A 38 -5.50 3.53 0.72
CA GLY A 38 -5.70 4.94 1.02
C GLY A 38 -4.73 5.49 2.06
N THR A 39 -3.55 4.91 2.18
CA THR A 39 -2.52 5.32 3.15
C THR A 39 -1.68 6.49 2.67
N ALA A 40 -1.86 6.93 1.43
CA ALA A 40 -1.11 8.02 0.84
C ALA A 40 -1.33 9.35 1.54
N THR A 41 -0.29 10.15 1.58
CA THR A 41 -0.33 11.55 1.95
C THR A 41 -0.05 12.45 0.76
N TRP A 42 -0.46 13.70 0.83
CA TRP A 42 -0.25 14.68 -0.22
C TRP A 42 0.65 15.79 0.29
N ILE A 43 1.68 16.14 -0.49
CA ILE A 43 2.63 17.19 -0.15
C ILE A 43 2.46 18.37 -1.09
N GLY A 44 2.34 19.55 -0.51
CA GLY A 44 2.09 20.78 -1.25
C GLY A 44 0.65 20.88 -1.76
N GLY A 45 0.43 21.79 -2.70
CA GLY A 45 -0.88 22.03 -3.29
C GLY A 45 -1.89 22.67 -2.35
N ASP A 46 -3.17 22.49 -2.63
CA ASP A 46 -4.28 23.03 -1.86
C ASP A 46 -4.74 22.02 -0.80
N PRO A 47 -4.72 22.34 0.50
CA PRO A 47 -5.18 21.44 1.56
C PRO A 47 -6.68 21.10 1.47
N ASN A 48 -7.47 21.88 0.76
CA ASN A 48 -8.90 21.62 0.54
C ASN A 48 -9.20 20.83 -0.74
N CYS A 49 -8.18 20.45 -1.50
CA CYS A 49 -8.35 19.68 -2.72
C CYS A 49 -8.66 18.22 -2.39
N ASP A 50 -9.63 17.64 -3.07
CA ASP A 50 -10.00 16.24 -2.94
C ASP A 50 -9.04 15.27 -3.65
N HIS A 51 -8.12 15.80 -4.48
CA HIS A 51 -7.16 15.04 -5.28
C HIS A 51 -7.79 13.95 -6.16
N LYS A 52 -9.05 14.14 -6.56
CA LYS A 52 -9.81 13.17 -7.34
C LYS A 52 -10.13 13.69 -8.73
N ARG A 53 -10.10 12.80 -9.69
CA ARG A 53 -10.63 12.99 -11.02
C ARG A 53 -12.04 12.42 -11.05
N LYS A 54 -13.03 13.22 -11.48
CA LYS A 54 -14.39 12.72 -11.68
C LYS A 54 -14.41 11.65 -12.77
N GLY A 55 -15.02 10.51 -12.47
CA GLY A 55 -15.26 9.45 -13.43
C GLY A 55 -16.21 9.94 -14.52
N LYS A 56 -16.05 9.43 -15.73
CA LYS A 56 -17.02 9.70 -16.79
C LYS A 56 -18.33 8.97 -16.45
N GLN A 57 -19.40 9.70 -16.25
CA GLN A 57 -20.74 9.14 -16.21
C GLN A 57 -21.04 8.53 -17.58
N GLY A 58 -21.29 7.23 -17.65
CA GLY A 58 -21.96 6.62 -18.81
C GLY A 58 -21.16 5.72 -19.74
N SER A 59 -20.16 4.98 -19.31
CA SER A 59 -19.81 3.78 -20.05
C SER A 59 -20.57 2.58 -19.46
N ASN A 60 -21.60 2.12 -20.16
CA ASN A 60 -22.19 0.80 -19.94
C ASN A 60 -21.10 -0.24 -20.14
N CYS A 61 -20.40 -0.59 -19.09
CA CYS A 61 -19.51 -1.73 -19.08
C CYS A 61 -20.40 -2.98 -18.98
N ILE A 62 -20.76 -3.53 -20.14
CA ILE A 62 -21.59 -4.76 -20.26
C ILE A 62 -20.82 -5.99 -19.78
N THR A 63 -19.55 -5.88 -19.54
CA THR A 63 -18.73 -6.98 -19.02
C THR A 63 -18.69 -6.90 -17.50
N GLY A 64 -19.44 -7.74 -16.84
CA GLY A 64 -19.66 -7.80 -15.39
C GLY A 64 -18.44 -8.20 -14.54
N HIS A 65 -17.24 -7.83 -14.94
CA HIS A 65 -16.07 -7.86 -14.10
C HIS A 65 -15.93 -6.50 -13.40
N LYS A 66 -16.66 -6.36 -12.32
CA LYS A 66 -16.38 -5.34 -11.33
C LYS A 66 -15.05 -5.73 -10.69
N ASN A 67 -13.95 -5.15 -11.17
CA ASN A 67 -12.73 -5.12 -10.40
C ASN A 67 -13.03 -4.32 -9.13
N HIS A 68 -13.35 -5.04 -8.08
CA HIS A 68 -13.73 -4.49 -6.78
C HIS A 68 -12.57 -3.74 -6.09
N ASP A 69 -11.38 -3.78 -6.68
CA ASP A 69 -10.13 -3.33 -6.07
C ASP A 69 -9.63 -1.97 -6.56
N THR A 70 -10.25 -1.42 -7.58
CA THR A 70 -10.15 0.01 -7.80
C THR A 70 -11.25 0.65 -6.97
N MET A 71 -10.89 1.45 -6.00
CA MET A 71 -11.80 2.35 -5.29
C MET A 71 -12.46 3.32 -6.30
N GLY A 72 -13.22 2.76 -7.21
CA GLY A 72 -13.76 3.46 -8.34
C GLY A 72 -14.57 2.56 -9.24
N GLY A 73 -15.58 1.91 -8.71
CA GLY A 73 -16.74 1.63 -9.54
C GLY A 73 -17.25 2.98 -10.07
N VAL A 74 -17.68 3.12 -11.30
CA VAL A 74 -18.30 4.30 -11.91
C VAL A 74 -18.24 5.56 -11.00
N GLY A 75 -17.05 5.95 -10.55
CA GLY A 75 -16.85 6.94 -9.49
C GLY A 75 -15.55 7.71 -9.69
N ASP A 76 -15.28 8.57 -8.73
CA ASP A 76 -14.10 9.42 -8.74
C ASP A 76 -12.83 8.61 -8.51
N TYR A 77 -11.78 8.90 -9.26
CA TYR A 77 -10.46 8.26 -9.13
C TYR A 77 -9.49 9.19 -8.41
N ILE A 78 -8.76 8.67 -7.44
CA ILE A 78 -7.65 9.38 -6.81
C ILE A 78 -6.47 9.42 -7.79
N TYR A 79 -5.84 10.58 -7.94
CA TYR A 79 -4.63 10.70 -8.75
C TYR A 79 -3.48 9.90 -8.14
N LYS A 80 -2.66 9.26 -8.98
CA LYS A 80 -1.63 8.33 -8.53
C LYS A 80 -0.30 8.97 -8.17
N SER A 81 0.04 10.13 -8.77
CA SER A 81 1.34 10.77 -8.57
C SER A 81 1.22 12.25 -8.26
N VAL A 82 0.82 13.06 -9.22
CA VAL A 82 0.66 14.50 -9.05
C VAL A 82 -0.79 14.88 -9.32
N CYS A 83 -1.35 15.67 -8.43
CA CYS A 83 -2.69 16.22 -8.63
C CYS A 83 -2.65 17.37 -9.62
N PRO A 84 -3.26 17.27 -10.82
CA PRO A 84 -3.24 18.34 -11.80
C PRO A 84 -4.09 19.55 -11.39
N LYS A 85 -4.97 19.39 -10.38
CA LYS A 85 -5.82 20.48 -9.89
C LYS A 85 -5.03 21.46 -9.00
N CYS A 86 -4.13 20.97 -8.15
CA CYS A 86 -3.43 21.79 -7.16
C CYS A 86 -1.92 21.59 -7.14
N GLY A 87 -1.38 20.66 -7.91
CA GLY A 87 0.05 20.37 -7.97
C GLY A 87 0.60 19.58 -6.78
N ALA A 88 -0.24 19.10 -5.86
CA ALA A 88 0.20 18.27 -4.76
C ALA A 88 0.82 16.97 -5.27
N VAL A 89 1.90 16.53 -4.62
CA VAL A 89 2.58 15.27 -4.92
C VAL A 89 2.13 14.20 -3.94
N ARG A 90 1.69 13.07 -4.47
CA ARG A 90 1.31 11.92 -3.67
C ARG A 90 2.55 11.21 -3.12
N GLN A 91 2.56 10.96 -1.82
CA GLN A 91 3.52 10.08 -1.17
C GLN A 91 2.80 8.87 -0.59
N ASP A 92 3.26 7.70 -0.96
CA ASP A 92 2.75 6.44 -0.44
C ASP A 92 3.91 5.46 -0.25
N SER A 93 3.95 4.82 0.89
CA SER A 93 4.91 3.76 1.20
C SER A 93 4.27 2.37 1.21
N GLN A 94 3.02 2.28 0.79
CA GLN A 94 2.31 1.01 0.71
C GLN A 94 2.99 0.06 -0.28
N ILE A 95 3.33 -1.13 0.20
CA ILE A 95 3.83 -2.21 -0.66
C ILE A 95 2.69 -2.70 -1.56
N GLY A 96 2.98 -2.85 -2.85
CA GLY A 96 2.03 -3.22 -3.88
C GLY A 96 1.61 -2.08 -4.81
N LEU A 97 1.98 -0.84 -4.51
CA LEU A 97 1.69 0.35 -5.33
C LEU A 97 2.94 0.97 -5.96
N GLU A 98 4.05 0.26 -5.98
CA GLU A 98 5.29 0.68 -6.64
C GLU A 98 5.05 0.93 -8.14
N GLU A 99 5.88 1.77 -8.74
CA GLU A 99 5.77 2.09 -10.17
C GLU A 99 6.15 0.90 -11.06
N THR A 100 7.08 0.07 -10.58
CA THR A 100 7.58 -1.09 -11.32
C THR A 100 7.47 -2.39 -10.51
N PRO A 101 7.31 -3.54 -11.20
CA PRO A 101 7.33 -4.84 -10.53
C PRO A 101 8.66 -5.12 -9.80
N GLU A 102 9.76 -4.60 -10.32
CA GLU A 102 11.11 -4.76 -9.75
C GLU A 102 11.19 -4.08 -8.38
N GLU A 103 10.71 -2.85 -8.26
CA GLU A 103 10.65 -2.13 -6.98
C GLU A 103 9.76 -2.87 -5.96
N TYR A 104 8.64 -3.40 -6.42
CA TYR A 104 7.77 -4.22 -5.58
C TYR A 104 8.48 -5.46 -5.03
N ILE A 105 9.22 -6.18 -5.88
CA ILE A 105 9.99 -7.35 -5.47
C ILE A 105 11.08 -6.95 -4.47
N ASP A 106 11.81 -5.88 -4.72
CA ASP A 106 12.85 -5.39 -3.81
C ASP A 106 12.29 -5.04 -2.43
N ASN A 107 11.13 -4.39 -2.37
CA ASN A 107 10.44 -4.09 -1.13
C ASN A 107 10.02 -5.36 -0.39
N LEU A 108 9.43 -6.33 -1.08
CA LEU A 108 9.06 -7.62 -0.47
C LEU A 108 10.28 -8.38 0.05
N VAL A 109 11.36 -8.43 -0.71
CA VAL A 109 12.61 -9.08 -0.30
C VAL A 109 13.15 -8.42 0.97
N SER A 110 13.10 -7.09 1.06
CA SER A 110 13.50 -6.34 2.25
C SER A 110 12.67 -6.75 3.48
N VAL A 111 11.35 -6.85 3.34
CA VAL A 111 10.45 -7.32 4.42
C VAL A 111 10.82 -8.74 4.86
N PHE A 112 10.95 -9.66 3.93
CA PHE A 112 11.23 -11.06 4.26
C PHE A 112 12.63 -11.29 4.84
N ARG A 113 13.61 -10.47 4.50
CA ARG A 113 14.92 -10.45 5.18
C ARG A 113 14.77 -10.05 6.64
N SER A 114 13.99 -9.02 6.94
CA SER A 114 13.70 -8.63 8.33
C SER A 114 12.93 -9.70 9.09
N VAL A 115 11.98 -10.38 8.45
CA VAL A 115 11.28 -11.54 9.02
C VAL A 115 12.26 -12.66 9.32
N ARG A 116 13.14 -13.03 8.39
CA ARG A 116 14.16 -14.06 8.58
C ARG A 116 15.04 -13.76 9.80
N ASP A 117 15.46 -12.51 9.94
CA ASP A 117 16.33 -12.10 11.04
C ASP A 117 15.62 -12.14 12.42
N SER A 118 14.28 -12.15 12.41
CA SER A 118 13.44 -12.33 13.60
C SER A 118 13.07 -13.78 13.89
N LEU A 119 13.36 -14.71 12.98
CA LEU A 119 13.09 -16.14 13.19
C LEU A 119 14.22 -16.80 14.02
N THR A 120 13.85 -17.86 14.74
CA THR A 120 14.82 -18.76 15.35
C THR A 120 15.45 -19.67 14.30
N ASP A 121 16.63 -20.26 14.62
CA ASP A 121 17.36 -21.14 13.70
C ASP A 121 16.91 -22.61 13.79
N ASP A 122 15.94 -22.93 14.65
CA ASP A 122 15.40 -24.27 14.91
C ASP A 122 14.02 -24.55 14.29
#